data_dd10b39956b5ac5f0fe82f84260c0544
#
_entry.id   dd10b39956b5ac5f0fe82f84260c0544
#
_cell.length_a   1.000
_cell.length_b   1.000
_cell.length_c   1.000
_cell.angle_alpha   90.00
_cell.angle_beta   90.00
_cell.angle_gamma   90.00
#
_symmetry.space_group_name_H-M   'P 1'
#
loop_
_entity.id
_entity.type
_entity.pdbx_description
1 polymer ?
#
loop_
_entity_poly.entity_id
_entity_poly.type
_entity_poly.pdbx_seq_one_letter_code
_entity_poly.pdbx_strand_id
1 'polypeptide(L)'
;MRQSLFFPRMTMIVRMIFLSNSETIKIQYWPGMPHLEVNPNGSWIDLYTRKEVTLQAGEFAIIPLGVAMKLPEGYEANFVPRSSTFKRYKVLQTNAYSVIDPTYCGPDDEWGYPVYATFPVVIPKGTRLCQFRINKVQPHIIFDEVASLAAENRGGFGTSNID
;
A
#
# COMPACT_ATOMS: atom_id res chain seq x y z
N MET A 1 29.71 -7.75 35.45
CA MET A 1 30.46 -7.67 34.18
C MET A 1 29.47 -7.34 33.06
N ARG A 2 29.49 -6.10 32.54
CA ARG A 2 28.65 -5.68 31.41
C ARG A 2 29.46 -5.93 30.13
N GLN A 3 29.00 -6.85 29.31
CA GLN A 3 29.56 -7.03 27.96
C GLN A 3 29.02 -5.90 27.08
N SER A 4 29.89 -4.99 26.65
CA SER A 4 29.60 -4.00 25.62
C SER A 4 29.59 -4.69 24.26
N LEU A 5 28.43 -4.72 23.59
CA LEU A 5 28.32 -5.14 22.21
C LEU A 5 29.02 -4.12 21.30
N PHE A 6 30.16 -4.54 20.78
CA PHE A 6 30.96 -3.78 19.81
C PHE A 6 30.28 -3.92 18.43
N PHE A 7 29.56 -2.88 17.98
CA PHE A 7 29.12 -2.81 16.59
C PHE A 7 30.32 -2.42 15.71
N PRO A 8 30.70 -3.24 14.71
CA PRO A 8 31.79 -2.88 13.81
C PRO A 8 31.42 -1.59 13.07
N ARG A 9 32.38 -0.67 12.98
CA ARG A 9 32.28 0.57 12.18
C ARG A 9 31.99 0.18 10.74
N MET A 10 30.75 0.32 10.33
CA MET A 10 30.34 0.17 8.94
C MET A 10 31.07 1.24 8.12
N THR A 11 31.86 0.82 7.12
CA THR A 11 32.66 1.69 6.28
C THR A 11 31.77 2.75 5.63
N MET A 12 32.23 3.98 5.52
CA MET A 12 31.48 5.14 5.00
C MET A 12 30.87 4.88 3.62
N ILE A 13 31.49 4.04 2.79
CA ILE A 13 31.02 3.60 1.47
C ILE A 13 29.73 2.75 1.58
N VAL A 14 29.68 1.81 2.53
CA VAL A 14 28.47 0.97 2.76
C VAL A 14 27.32 1.84 3.24
N ARG A 15 27.60 2.86 4.06
CA ARG A 15 26.59 3.83 4.51
C ARG A 15 26.07 4.73 3.38
N MET A 16 26.92 5.12 2.42
CA MET A 16 26.53 5.85 1.22
C MET A 16 25.69 5.01 0.26
N ILE A 17 25.99 3.71 0.09
CA ILE A 17 25.23 2.81 -0.78
C ILE A 17 23.81 2.57 -0.22
N PHE A 18 23.67 2.44 1.10
CA PHE A 18 22.34 2.34 1.73
C PHE A 18 21.54 3.65 1.69
N LEU A 19 22.19 4.82 1.69
CA LEU A 19 21.53 6.13 1.56
C LEU A 19 21.14 6.46 0.12
N SER A 20 21.75 5.83 -0.90
CA SER A 20 21.44 6.09 -2.31
C SER A 20 20.15 5.44 -2.81
N ASN A 21 19.50 4.58 -2.01
CA ASN A 21 18.24 3.90 -2.33
C ASN A 21 17.10 4.17 -1.32
N SER A 22 17.22 5.24 -0.54
CA SER A 22 16.19 5.60 0.45
C SER A 22 15.32 6.72 -0.07
N GLU A 23 14.02 6.51 -0.05
CA GLU A 23 13.03 7.54 -0.36
C GLU A 23 12.38 8.07 0.92
N THR A 24 12.04 9.35 0.93
CA THR A 24 11.43 10.01 2.09
C THR A 24 9.97 10.32 1.83
N ILE A 25 9.08 9.78 2.66
CA ILE A 25 7.64 10.09 2.67
C ILE A 25 7.39 11.11 3.79
N LYS A 26 6.78 12.26 3.46
CA LYS A 26 6.25 13.16 4.50
C LYS A 26 4.90 12.63 4.94
N ILE A 27 4.72 12.44 6.25
CA ILE A 27 3.52 11.86 6.81
C ILE A 27 2.93 12.73 7.92
N GLN A 28 1.62 12.89 7.87
CA GLN A 28 0.81 13.46 8.94
C GLN A 28 -0.02 12.35 9.56
N TYR A 29 -0.10 12.33 10.89
CA TYR A 29 -0.92 11.38 11.64
C TYR A 29 -2.11 12.09 12.27
N TRP A 30 -3.27 11.43 12.27
CA TRP A 30 -4.38 11.83 13.12
C TRP A 30 -4.08 11.52 14.59
N PRO A 31 -4.68 12.29 15.54
CA PRO A 31 -4.40 12.13 16.97
C PRO A 31 -4.60 10.68 17.46
N GLY A 32 -3.62 10.18 18.20
CA GLY A 32 -3.65 8.86 18.82
C GLY A 32 -3.45 7.69 17.86
N MET A 33 -2.93 7.94 16.65
CA MET A 33 -2.49 6.89 15.73
C MET A 33 -1.09 6.37 16.10
N PRO A 34 -0.83 5.07 15.95
CA PRO A 34 0.52 4.54 16.06
C PRO A 34 1.37 5.03 14.87
N HIS A 35 2.65 5.26 15.11
CA HIS A 35 3.58 5.56 14.04
C HIS A 35 3.81 4.32 13.17
N LEU A 36 3.93 4.54 11.87
CA LEU A 36 4.22 3.46 10.93
C LEU A 36 5.69 3.02 11.06
N GLU A 37 5.91 1.73 10.94
CA GLU A 37 7.24 1.12 11.02
C GLU A 37 7.57 0.42 9.70
N VAL A 38 8.79 0.66 9.21
CA VAL A 38 9.34 -0.09 8.08
C VAL A 38 9.85 -1.43 8.61
N ASN A 39 9.26 -2.52 8.14
CA ASN A 39 9.75 -3.86 8.49
C ASN A 39 11.07 -4.14 7.75
N PRO A 40 12.19 -4.35 8.46
CA PRO A 40 13.49 -4.60 7.81
C PRO A 40 13.52 -5.92 7.02
N ASN A 41 12.59 -6.85 7.31
CA ASN A 41 12.49 -8.14 6.66
C ASN A 41 11.32 -8.23 5.66
N GLY A 42 10.70 -7.09 5.33
CA GLY A 42 9.54 -7.03 4.44
C GLY A 42 9.52 -5.78 3.58
N SER A 43 8.79 -5.83 2.46
CA SER A 43 8.70 -4.72 1.50
C SER A 43 7.42 -3.91 1.68
N TRP A 44 6.53 -4.30 2.59
CA TRP A 44 5.24 -3.67 2.81
C TRP A 44 5.16 -3.03 4.19
N ILE A 45 4.48 -1.89 4.28
CA ILE A 45 4.27 -1.12 5.50
C ILE A 45 2.82 -1.28 5.92
N ASP A 46 2.58 -1.73 7.15
CA ASP A 46 1.23 -1.92 7.70
C ASP A 46 0.53 -0.56 7.94
N LEU A 47 -0.75 -0.50 7.62
CA LEU A 47 -1.65 0.62 7.92
C LEU A 47 -2.69 0.20 8.96
N TYR A 48 -3.07 1.16 9.81
CA TYR A 48 -3.91 0.92 10.97
C TYR A 48 -5.26 1.63 10.83
N THR A 49 -6.33 1.01 11.34
CA THR A 49 -7.65 1.64 11.42
C THR A 49 -7.64 2.79 12.44
N ARG A 50 -8.16 3.98 12.06
CA ARG A 50 -8.21 5.16 12.94
C ARG A 50 -9.27 5.03 14.04
N LYS A 51 -10.36 4.34 13.78
CA LYS A 51 -11.47 4.15 14.70
C LYS A 51 -11.98 2.71 14.64
N GLU A 52 -12.76 2.33 15.64
CA GLU A 52 -13.57 1.11 15.55
C GLU A 52 -14.62 1.26 14.47
N VAL A 53 -14.88 0.19 13.72
CA VAL A 53 -15.85 0.12 12.65
C VAL A 53 -16.68 -1.14 12.81
N THR A 54 -18.02 -0.98 12.88
CA THR A 54 -18.96 -2.10 12.89
C THR A 54 -19.66 -2.15 11.53
N LEU A 55 -19.69 -3.31 10.90
CA LEU A 55 -20.32 -3.53 9.60
C LEU A 55 -21.25 -4.74 9.67
N GLN A 56 -22.39 -4.65 8.98
CA GLN A 56 -23.27 -5.79 8.72
C GLN A 56 -22.82 -6.53 7.44
N ALA A 57 -23.28 -7.76 7.26
CA ALA A 57 -23.07 -8.48 6.01
C ALA A 57 -23.68 -7.69 4.84
N GLY A 58 -22.94 -7.52 3.77
CA GLY A 58 -23.38 -6.75 2.60
C GLY A 58 -23.07 -5.25 2.67
N GLU A 59 -22.53 -4.75 3.76
CA GLU A 59 -22.18 -3.33 3.87
C GLU A 59 -20.83 -3.00 3.21
N PHE A 60 -20.83 -1.86 2.52
CA PHE A 60 -19.64 -1.18 2.02
C PHE A 60 -19.25 -0.06 2.98
N ALA A 61 -17.96 0.10 3.21
CA ALA A 61 -17.41 1.24 3.95
C ALA A 61 -16.02 1.62 3.45
N ILE A 62 -15.66 2.89 3.62
CA ILE A 62 -14.28 3.35 3.52
C ILE A 62 -13.76 3.53 4.94
N ILE A 63 -12.88 2.63 5.37
CA ILE A 63 -12.31 2.63 6.72
C ILE A 63 -11.16 3.64 6.78
N PRO A 64 -11.25 4.68 7.65
CA PRO A 64 -10.20 5.68 7.76
C PRO A 64 -8.94 5.08 8.38
N LEU A 65 -7.77 5.42 7.82
CA LEU A 65 -6.47 4.87 8.20
C LEU A 65 -5.63 5.83 9.07
N GLY A 66 -6.11 7.05 9.31
CA GLY A 66 -5.49 8.01 10.23
C GLY A 66 -4.13 8.55 9.77
N VAL A 67 -3.87 8.53 8.49
CA VAL A 67 -2.65 9.07 7.88
C VAL A 67 -2.97 9.84 6.59
N ALA A 68 -2.25 10.93 6.35
CA ALA A 68 -2.12 11.59 5.06
C ALA A 68 -0.63 11.66 4.72
N MET A 69 -0.27 11.44 3.45
CA MET A 69 1.13 11.37 3.06
C MET A 69 1.41 12.15 1.78
N LYS A 70 2.55 12.83 1.76
CA LYS A 70 3.15 13.34 0.53
C LYS A 70 4.28 12.39 0.11
N LEU A 71 4.05 11.69 -0.98
CA LEU A 71 5.01 10.74 -1.55
C LEU A 71 6.20 11.46 -2.17
N PRO A 72 7.35 10.78 -2.38
CA PRO A 72 8.45 11.32 -3.17
C PRO A 72 8.00 11.60 -4.60
N GLU A 73 8.66 12.54 -5.25
CA GLU A 73 8.40 12.86 -6.66
C GLU A 73 8.61 11.62 -7.54
N GLY A 74 7.69 11.38 -8.47
CA GLY A 74 7.73 10.25 -9.37
C GLY A 74 7.28 8.92 -8.75
N TYR A 75 6.62 8.95 -7.58
CA TYR A 75 6.06 7.75 -6.94
C TYR A 75 4.56 7.89 -6.67
N GLU A 76 3.87 6.78 -6.75
CA GLU A 76 2.50 6.56 -6.28
C GLU A 76 2.51 5.51 -5.17
N ALA A 77 1.44 5.41 -4.39
CA ALA A 77 1.31 4.33 -3.43
C ALA A 77 0.19 3.36 -3.84
N ASN A 78 0.42 2.10 -3.53
CA ASN A 78 -0.60 1.06 -3.69
C ASN A 78 -0.77 0.32 -2.38
N PHE A 79 -2.01 0.02 -2.00
CA PHE A 79 -2.27 -0.81 -0.84
C PHE A 79 -3.16 -2.00 -1.16
N VAL A 80 -2.93 -3.06 -0.41
CA VAL A 80 -3.60 -4.35 -0.53
C VAL A 80 -3.97 -4.87 0.86
N PRO A 81 -4.91 -5.82 0.98
CA PRO A 81 -5.18 -6.48 2.24
C PRO A 81 -3.94 -7.22 2.76
N ARG A 82 -3.85 -7.37 4.06
CA ARG A 82 -2.91 -8.33 4.65
C ARG A 82 -3.44 -9.75 4.43
N SER A 83 -2.57 -10.73 4.42
CA SER A 83 -2.95 -12.15 4.23
C SER A 83 -3.99 -12.66 5.24
N SER A 84 -4.04 -12.07 6.42
CA SER A 84 -4.99 -12.43 7.49
C SER A 84 -6.29 -11.61 7.49
N THR A 85 -6.42 -10.57 6.66
CA THR A 85 -7.54 -9.62 6.71
C THR A 85 -8.89 -10.31 6.51
N PHE A 86 -9.07 -11.04 5.43
CA PHE A 86 -10.31 -11.78 5.20
C PHE A 86 -10.55 -12.87 6.24
N LYS A 87 -9.50 -13.62 6.62
CA LYS A 87 -9.63 -14.69 7.62
C LYS A 87 -10.16 -14.17 8.95
N ARG A 88 -9.70 -12.99 9.41
CA ARG A 88 -10.05 -12.41 10.71
C ARG A 88 -11.31 -11.58 10.69
N TYR A 89 -11.47 -10.74 9.65
CA TYR A 89 -12.48 -9.70 9.63
C TYR A 89 -13.56 -9.90 8.57
N LYS A 90 -13.44 -10.92 7.71
CA LYS A 90 -14.43 -11.23 6.68
C LYS A 90 -14.79 -10.06 5.76
N VAL A 91 -13.82 -9.16 5.56
CA VAL A 91 -13.95 -8.04 4.64
C VAL A 91 -13.10 -8.25 3.40
N LEU A 92 -13.63 -7.86 2.25
CA LEU A 92 -12.95 -7.83 0.97
C LEU A 92 -12.60 -6.38 0.63
N GLN A 93 -11.40 -6.14 0.12
CA GLN A 93 -11.06 -4.85 -0.49
C GLN A 93 -11.83 -4.72 -1.81
N THR A 94 -12.56 -3.62 -2.00
CA THR A 94 -13.41 -3.45 -3.19
C THR A 94 -12.65 -2.95 -4.42
N ASN A 95 -11.57 -2.22 -4.22
CA ASN A 95 -10.75 -1.67 -5.30
C ASN A 95 -9.62 -2.62 -5.74
N ALA A 96 -9.74 -3.93 -5.53
CA ALA A 96 -8.74 -4.94 -5.88
C ALA A 96 -7.27 -4.52 -5.62
N TYR A 97 -6.80 -3.48 -6.31
CA TYR A 97 -5.49 -2.84 -6.18
C TYR A 97 -5.70 -1.33 -6.00
N SER A 98 -5.70 -0.85 -4.77
CA SER A 98 -5.93 0.57 -4.49
C SER A 98 -4.72 1.41 -4.88
N VAL A 99 -4.97 2.53 -5.52
CA VAL A 99 -3.98 3.51 -5.94
C VAL A 99 -4.18 4.79 -5.16
N ILE A 100 -3.10 5.32 -4.60
CA ILE A 100 -3.01 6.67 -4.06
C ILE A 100 -2.17 7.49 -5.04
N ASP A 101 -2.85 8.36 -5.75
CA ASP A 101 -2.22 9.29 -6.69
C ASP A 101 -1.28 10.26 -5.95
N PRO A 102 -0.13 10.64 -6.55
CA PRO A 102 0.81 11.59 -5.94
C PRO A 102 0.20 12.94 -5.57
N THR A 103 -0.88 13.35 -6.24
CA THR A 103 -1.60 14.61 -5.98
C THR A 103 -2.52 14.55 -4.78
N TYR A 104 -2.87 13.34 -4.28
CA TYR A 104 -3.66 13.13 -3.06
C TYR A 104 -2.76 13.25 -1.83
N CYS A 105 -2.40 14.48 -1.47
CA CYS A 105 -1.38 14.78 -0.46
C CYS A 105 -1.66 16.03 0.39
N GLY A 106 -2.90 16.49 0.41
CA GLY A 106 -3.35 17.60 1.25
C GLY A 106 -3.46 17.18 2.73
N PRO A 107 -3.58 18.15 3.66
CA PRO A 107 -3.67 17.86 5.09
C PRO A 107 -4.94 17.11 5.50
N ASP A 108 -6.00 17.18 4.69
CA ASP A 108 -7.29 16.51 4.91
C ASP A 108 -7.45 15.27 4.02
N ASP A 109 -6.46 14.95 3.19
CA ASP A 109 -6.44 13.78 2.30
C ASP A 109 -6.10 12.51 3.09
N GLU A 110 -6.98 12.17 4.05
CA GLU A 110 -6.83 10.96 4.84
C GLU A 110 -6.94 9.71 3.95
N TRP A 111 -5.98 8.82 4.06
CA TRP A 111 -6.06 7.53 3.38
C TRP A 111 -7.19 6.69 3.92
N GLY A 112 -7.96 6.09 3.02
CA GLY A 112 -9.12 5.27 3.34
C GLY A 112 -9.05 3.89 2.70
N TYR A 113 -9.46 2.86 3.44
CA TYR A 113 -9.46 1.48 2.98
C TYR A 113 -10.88 1.05 2.61
N PRO A 114 -11.23 0.94 1.32
CA PRO A 114 -12.57 0.56 0.88
C PRO A 114 -12.78 -0.94 1.03
N VAL A 115 -13.84 -1.31 1.75
CA VAL A 115 -14.16 -2.72 2.05
C VAL A 115 -15.64 -3.03 1.84
N TYR A 116 -15.90 -4.31 1.57
CA TYR A 116 -17.20 -4.93 1.60
C TYR A 116 -17.22 -6.05 2.62
N ALA A 117 -18.14 -6.02 3.57
CA ALA A 117 -18.25 -7.02 4.62
C ALA A 117 -19.10 -8.20 4.16
N THR A 118 -18.53 -9.40 4.23
CA THR A 118 -19.24 -10.64 3.87
C THR A 118 -20.03 -11.25 5.04
N PHE A 119 -19.69 -10.85 6.29
CA PHE A 119 -20.36 -11.22 7.53
C PHE A 119 -20.39 -10.01 8.46
N PRO A 120 -21.30 -9.99 9.46
CA PRO A 120 -21.25 -8.97 10.51
C PRO A 120 -19.88 -9.01 11.21
N VAL A 121 -19.28 -7.84 11.39
CA VAL A 121 -17.94 -7.74 11.97
C VAL A 121 -17.74 -6.43 12.72
N VAL A 122 -16.95 -6.49 13.81
CA VAL A 122 -16.40 -5.34 14.49
C VAL A 122 -14.88 -5.34 14.25
N ILE A 123 -14.38 -4.26 13.70
CA ILE A 123 -12.96 -4.05 13.43
C ILE A 123 -12.46 -3.00 14.44
N PRO A 124 -11.67 -3.37 15.45
CA PRO A 124 -11.20 -2.44 16.48
C PRO A 124 -10.31 -1.34 15.92
N LYS A 125 -10.29 -0.18 16.59
CA LYS A 125 -9.29 0.87 16.36
C LYS A 125 -7.86 0.28 16.50
N GLY A 126 -6.93 0.74 15.68
CA GLY A 126 -5.53 0.30 15.70
C GLY A 126 -5.30 -1.08 15.09
N THR A 127 -6.30 -1.63 14.38
CA THR A 127 -6.15 -2.89 13.66
C THR A 127 -5.25 -2.71 12.43
N ARG A 128 -4.24 -3.56 12.27
CA ARG A 128 -3.46 -3.68 11.03
C ARG A 128 -4.29 -4.37 9.95
N LEU A 129 -5.02 -3.58 9.16
CA LEU A 129 -6.02 -4.09 8.23
C LEU A 129 -5.48 -4.28 6.82
N CYS A 130 -4.64 -3.38 6.36
CA CYS A 130 -4.01 -3.39 5.05
C CYS A 130 -2.54 -3.01 5.16
N GLN A 131 -1.85 -3.05 4.04
CA GLN A 131 -0.43 -2.73 3.92
C GLN A 131 -0.17 -2.04 2.59
N PHE A 132 0.81 -1.14 2.54
CA PHE A 132 1.15 -0.39 1.33
C PHE A 132 2.62 -0.48 0.98
N ARG A 133 2.93 -0.12 -0.25
CA ARG A 133 4.26 0.22 -0.74
C ARG A 133 4.16 1.34 -1.77
N ILE A 134 5.27 1.98 -2.07
CA ILE A 134 5.36 2.95 -3.16
C ILE A 134 5.92 2.29 -4.42
N ASN A 135 5.47 2.77 -5.58
CA ASN A 135 5.96 2.36 -6.89
C ASN A 135 6.22 3.61 -7.73
N LYS A 136 7.09 3.50 -8.72
CA LYS A 136 7.26 4.59 -9.69
C LYS A 136 5.97 4.78 -10.48
N VAL A 137 5.60 6.05 -10.70
CA VAL A 137 4.49 6.41 -11.58
C VAL A 137 4.78 5.94 -13.00
N GLN A 138 3.71 5.73 -13.77
CA GLN A 138 3.82 5.40 -15.17
C GLN A 138 4.56 6.53 -15.93
N PRO A 139 5.49 6.20 -16.84
CA PRO A 139 6.12 7.19 -17.69
C PRO A 139 5.07 7.90 -18.57
N HIS A 140 5.43 9.09 -19.07
CA HIS A 140 4.56 9.78 -20.01
C HIS A 140 4.31 8.90 -21.25
N ILE A 141 3.03 8.64 -21.54
CA ILE A 141 2.61 7.81 -22.67
C ILE A 141 2.06 8.71 -23.78
N ILE A 142 2.51 8.46 -25.00
CA ILE A 142 1.95 9.05 -26.21
C ILE A 142 1.35 7.91 -27.02
N PHE A 143 0.07 8.01 -27.36
CA PHE A 143 -0.59 7.08 -28.25
C PHE A 143 -0.36 7.50 -29.70
N ASP A 144 0.30 6.64 -30.48
CA ASP A 144 0.44 6.77 -31.93
C ASP A 144 -0.61 5.89 -32.59
N GLU A 145 -1.64 6.49 -33.16
CA GLU A 145 -2.74 5.78 -33.79
C GLU A 145 -2.29 5.22 -35.15
N VAL A 146 -2.35 3.92 -35.27
CA VAL A 146 -1.99 3.20 -36.48
C VAL A 146 -3.15 2.36 -37.00
N ALA A 147 -3.25 2.20 -38.30
CA ALA A 147 -4.31 1.38 -38.94
C ALA A 147 -4.17 -0.12 -38.63
N SER A 148 -2.95 -0.60 -38.35
CA SER A 148 -2.67 -1.99 -38.00
C SER A 148 -1.39 -2.08 -37.18
N LEU A 149 -1.37 -2.96 -36.17
CA LEU A 149 -0.18 -3.24 -35.36
C LEU A 149 0.86 -4.12 -36.07
N ALA A 150 0.55 -4.63 -37.28
CA ALA A 150 1.45 -5.43 -38.11
C ALA A 150 2.09 -6.65 -37.38
N ALA A 151 1.45 -7.16 -36.35
CA ALA A 151 1.90 -8.31 -35.57
C ALA A 151 0.87 -9.44 -35.67
N GLU A 152 1.32 -10.69 -35.55
CA GLU A 152 0.44 -11.85 -35.48
C GLU A 152 -0.40 -11.86 -34.22
N ASN A 153 -1.65 -12.30 -34.32
CA ASN A 153 -2.55 -12.47 -33.20
C ASN A 153 -2.08 -13.64 -32.31
N ARG A 154 -1.79 -13.38 -31.06
CA ARG A 154 -1.39 -14.40 -30.09
C ARG A 154 -2.54 -15.31 -29.64
N GLY A 155 -3.80 -14.85 -29.78
CA GLY A 155 -4.94 -15.44 -29.10
C GLY A 155 -5.01 -15.03 -27.62
N GLY A 156 -5.97 -15.53 -26.88
CA GLY A 156 -6.21 -15.23 -25.48
C GLY A 156 -7.61 -15.68 -25.05
N PHE A 157 -7.99 -15.38 -23.78
CA PHE A 157 -9.31 -15.69 -23.22
C PHE A 157 -9.75 -17.17 -23.41
N GLY A 158 -8.80 -18.10 -23.27
CA GLY A 158 -9.04 -19.54 -23.42
C GLY A 158 -8.92 -20.07 -24.86
N THR A 159 -8.52 -19.24 -25.81
CA THR A 159 -8.32 -19.67 -27.20
C THR A 159 -6.91 -20.21 -27.51
N SER A 160 -5.97 -20.07 -26.57
CA SER A 160 -4.56 -20.48 -26.75
C SER A 160 -4.29 -21.98 -26.59
N ASN A 161 -5.28 -22.81 -26.23
CA ASN A 161 -5.15 -24.25 -25.97
C ASN A 161 -6.36 -25.02 -26.56
N ILE A 162 -6.84 -24.64 -27.77
CA ILE A 162 -7.81 -25.45 -28.51
C ILE A 162 -7.00 -26.25 -29.49
N ASP A 163 -6.46 -27.38 -29.03
CA ASP A 163 -6.06 -28.53 -29.83
C ASP A 163 -7.17 -29.59 -29.80
#